data_9d1837ceab545bfc1b16017e79d53d03
#
_entry.id   9d1837ceab545bfc1b16017e79d53d03
#
_cell.length_a   1.000
_cell.length_b   1.000
_cell.length_c   1.000
_cell.angle_alpha   90.00
_cell.angle_beta   90.00
_cell.angle_gamma   90.00
#
_symmetry.space_group_name_H-M   'P 1'
#
loop_
_entity.id
_entity.type
_entity.pdbx_description
1 polymer ?
#
loop_
_entity_poly.entity_id
_entity_poly.type
_entity_poly.pdbx_seq_one_letter_code
_entity_poly.pdbx_strand_id
1 'polypeptide(L)'
;MMRQYELVERVTRYDPDADEDLLNRAYVYAMKAHGNQVRASGEAYFNHPLEVAAILTEMKLDSATIAAALLHDTVEDTEATQQEIEEKFGPEIAALVDGLTKIAKLDLVTKEATQAENLRKLLVAMSRDVRVLLVKLADRLHNMRTLEHVRPDKRTRIAQETMDIYAPLAGRMGMQAVRDELEDIAFEVLNPDANRIITERLAKLHAESGDLLKSIEHELSQKLADNGISAEVNGREKRPYSIWRKMERKLLSLGQLSDIFGFRVIVGTVDQCYRALGIIHRTYRAVPGRFKDYISTPKQNDYRSIHTTVIGPHHMRVEMQIRTRLMHEIAERGVAAHALYKDAPDAKEALDGFRNPAVESNAYRWLRHLVEMLQEGESPREFLEHTKLELFHDQVFCFTPKGRLIALPRGATPVDFAYAVHTDVGNTAVGAKINGRIAPLLSELQNGDEVEIVRAEAQTPPAAWEALARTGKA
;
A
#
# COMPACT_ATOMS: atom_id res chain seq x y z
N MET A 1 26.27 0.98 -11.82
CA MET A 1 25.30 1.34 -12.88
C MET A 1 24.91 0.08 -13.63
N MET A 2 23.63 -0.26 -13.68
CA MET A 2 23.10 -1.40 -14.43
C MET A 2 23.29 -1.14 -15.95
N ARG A 3 23.78 -2.15 -16.66
CA ARG A 3 24.00 -2.05 -18.11
C ARG A 3 22.73 -2.37 -18.87
N GLN A 4 22.63 -1.94 -20.11
CA GLN A 4 21.48 -2.18 -21.01
C GLN A 4 21.09 -3.65 -21.06
N TYR A 5 22.02 -4.55 -21.31
CA TYR A 5 21.76 -5.99 -21.39
C TYR A 5 21.31 -6.60 -20.07
N GLU A 6 21.77 -6.07 -18.93
CA GLU A 6 21.36 -6.53 -17.59
C GLU A 6 19.88 -6.19 -17.31
N LEU A 7 19.40 -5.02 -17.78
CA LEU A 7 17.99 -4.66 -17.69
C LEU A 7 17.14 -5.59 -18.55
N VAL A 8 17.53 -5.80 -19.82
CA VAL A 8 16.80 -6.69 -20.74
C VAL A 8 16.75 -8.11 -20.16
N GLU A 9 17.89 -8.65 -19.72
CA GLU A 9 17.95 -9.98 -19.08
C GLU A 9 17.06 -10.11 -17.85
N ARG A 10 16.95 -9.07 -17.02
CA ARG A 10 16.02 -9.07 -15.88
C ARG A 10 14.57 -9.19 -16.31
N VAL A 11 14.16 -8.46 -17.36
CA VAL A 11 12.80 -8.50 -17.88
C VAL A 11 12.51 -9.86 -18.52
N THR A 12 13.37 -10.35 -19.40
CA THR A 12 13.17 -11.64 -20.11
C THR A 12 13.15 -12.84 -19.20
N ARG A 13 13.76 -12.78 -18.01
CA ARG A 13 13.66 -13.86 -17.00
C ARG A 13 12.24 -14.13 -16.51
N TYR A 14 11.40 -13.10 -16.41
CA TYR A 14 10.01 -13.26 -15.93
C TYR A 14 8.98 -13.10 -17.04
N ASP A 15 9.35 -12.52 -18.15
CA ASP A 15 8.52 -12.30 -19.35
C ASP A 15 9.32 -12.74 -20.58
N PRO A 16 9.19 -14.03 -21.00
CA PRO A 16 9.88 -14.54 -22.18
C PRO A 16 9.45 -13.86 -23.50
N ASP A 17 8.26 -13.24 -23.54
CA ASP A 17 7.71 -12.55 -24.69
C ASP A 17 8.00 -11.03 -24.67
N ALA A 18 8.90 -10.58 -23.77
CA ALA A 18 9.27 -9.18 -23.61
C ALA A 18 9.78 -8.57 -24.93
N ASP A 19 9.37 -7.33 -25.22
CA ASP A 19 9.87 -6.56 -26.37
C ASP A 19 11.27 -6.00 -26.06
N GLU A 20 12.29 -6.82 -26.36
CA GLU A 20 13.70 -6.45 -26.15
C GLU A 20 14.12 -5.25 -26.98
N ASP A 21 13.59 -5.10 -28.22
CA ASP A 21 13.91 -3.98 -29.09
C ASP A 21 13.39 -2.66 -28.52
N LEU A 22 12.16 -2.66 -28.00
CA LEU A 22 11.57 -1.53 -27.29
C LEU A 22 12.43 -1.11 -26.09
N LEU A 23 12.81 -2.05 -25.23
CA LEU A 23 13.63 -1.79 -24.05
C LEU A 23 14.99 -1.20 -24.41
N ASN A 24 15.63 -1.76 -25.44
CA ASN A 24 16.91 -1.29 -25.96
C ASN A 24 16.81 0.13 -26.54
N ARG A 25 15.79 0.43 -27.34
CA ARG A 25 15.55 1.76 -27.90
C ARG A 25 15.27 2.79 -26.81
N ALA A 26 14.42 2.47 -25.83
CA ALA A 26 14.10 3.36 -24.71
C ALA A 26 15.34 3.67 -23.86
N TYR A 27 16.16 2.66 -23.55
CA TYR A 27 17.42 2.85 -22.84
C TYR A 27 18.37 3.82 -23.53
N VAL A 28 18.64 3.55 -24.83
CA VAL A 28 19.57 4.39 -25.60
C VAL A 28 19.04 5.81 -25.81
N TYR A 29 17.73 5.95 -26.03
CA TYR A 29 17.10 7.26 -26.20
C TYR A 29 17.19 8.09 -24.90
N ALA A 30 16.78 7.54 -23.77
CA ALA A 30 16.84 8.24 -22.50
C ALA A 30 18.27 8.61 -22.10
N MET A 31 19.22 7.70 -22.29
CA MET A 31 20.63 7.97 -22.04
C MET A 31 21.16 9.15 -22.89
N LYS A 32 20.80 9.20 -24.17
CA LYS A 32 21.20 10.30 -25.07
C LYS A 32 20.51 11.61 -24.73
N ALA A 33 19.20 11.57 -24.41
CA ALA A 33 18.41 12.75 -24.07
C ALA A 33 18.96 13.45 -22.82
N HIS A 34 19.30 12.71 -21.77
CA HIS A 34 19.88 13.27 -20.55
C HIS A 34 21.37 13.66 -20.71
N GLY A 35 22.09 13.06 -21.67
CA GLY A 35 23.46 13.43 -22.03
C GLY A 35 24.38 13.54 -20.80
N ASN A 36 24.94 14.75 -20.59
CA ASN A 36 25.85 15.04 -19.48
C ASN A 36 25.17 15.64 -18.23
N GLN A 37 23.85 15.59 -18.13
CA GLN A 37 23.15 16.05 -16.94
C GLN A 37 23.60 15.24 -15.71
N VAL A 38 23.73 15.94 -14.55
CA VAL A 38 24.11 15.33 -13.28
C VAL A 38 23.08 15.67 -12.20
N ARG A 39 22.86 14.75 -11.28
CA ARG A 39 22.02 14.94 -10.09
C ARG A 39 22.76 15.68 -8.98
N ALA A 40 22.04 16.02 -7.91
CA ALA A 40 22.61 16.63 -6.71
C ALA A 40 23.71 15.74 -6.04
N SER A 41 23.67 14.42 -6.26
CA SER A 41 24.71 13.46 -5.84
C SER A 41 26.00 13.57 -6.65
N GLY A 42 26.01 14.27 -7.79
CA GLY A 42 27.10 14.28 -8.76
C GLY A 42 27.11 13.12 -9.76
N GLU A 43 26.15 12.18 -9.64
CA GLU A 43 26.01 11.08 -10.59
C GLU A 43 25.30 11.51 -11.89
N ALA A 44 25.54 10.75 -12.97
CA ALA A 44 24.83 10.96 -14.23
C ALA A 44 23.29 10.87 -14.02
N TYR A 45 22.55 11.84 -14.57
CA TYR A 45 21.08 11.90 -14.37
C TYR A 45 20.38 10.63 -14.84
N PHE A 46 20.82 10.02 -15.92
CA PHE A 46 20.28 8.78 -16.46
C PHE A 46 20.28 7.60 -15.47
N ASN A 47 21.12 7.62 -14.42
CA ASN A 47 21.08 6.59 -13.38
C ASN A 47 19.70 6.52 -12.71
N HIS A 48 19.01 7.67 -12.58
CA HIS A 48 17.71 7.71 -11.94
C HIS A 48 16.62 6.95 -12.71
N PRO A 49 16.29 7.27 -13.97
CA PRO A 49 15.29 6.50 -14.71
C PRO A 49 15.66 5.01 -14.85
N LEU A 50 16.95 4.70 -14.88
CA LEU A 50 17.42 3.32 -14.90
C LEU A 50 17.14 2.57 -13.59
N GLU A 51 17.36 3.18 -12.44
CA GLU A 51 17.03 2.60 -11.13
C GLU A 51 15.51 2.52 -10.90
N VAL A 52 14.74 3.50 -11.40
CA VAL A 52 13.28 3.42 -11.40
C VAL A 52 12.81 2.21 -12.22
N ALA A 53 13.36 2.01 -13.41
CA ALA A 53 13.09 0.83 -14.23
C ALA A 53 13.50 -0.47 -13.50
N ALA A 54 14.64 -0.48 -12.79
CA ALA A 54 15.07 -1.63 -12.00
C ALA A 54 14.08 -2.00 -10.89
N ILE A 55 13.57 -1.02 -10.14
CA ILE A 55 12.53 -1.24 -9.12
C ILE A 55 11.28 -1.89 -9.75
N LEU A 56 10.88 -1.44 -10.93
CA LEU A 56 9.71 -2.00 -11.63
C LEU A 56 9.96 -3.41 -12.17
N THR A 57 11.22 -3.78 -12.51
CA THR A 57 11.54 -5.18 -12.85
C THR A 57 11.40 -6.13 -11.65
N GLU A 58 11.66 -5.66 -10.42
CA GLU A 58 11.41 -6.44 -9.20
C GLU A 58 9.90 -6.71 -9.00
N MET A 59 9.05 -5.80 -9.51
CA MET A 59 7.61 -5.97 -9.53
C MET A 59 7.12 -6.82 -10.72
N LYS A 60 8.01 -7.20 -11.64
CA LYS A 60 7.75 -7.98 -12.86
C LYS A 60 6.77 -7.30 -13.82
N LEU A 61 6.92 -6.02 -14.06
CA LEU A 61 6.04 -5.28 -14.97
C LEU A 61 6.40 -5.46 -16.43
N ASP A 62 5.46 -5.15 -17.33
CA ASP A 62 5.58 -5.31 -18.77
C ASP A 62 6.62 -4.38 -19.42
N SER A 63 7.05 -4.72 -20.63
CA SER A 63 8.06 -3.97 -21.36
C SER A 63 7.66 -2.51 -21.62
N ALA A 64 6.36 -2.24 -21.83
CA ALA A 64 5.86 -0.88 -22.06
C ALA A 64 6.00 -0.01 -20.80
N THR A 65 5.69 -0.56 -19.62
CA THR A 65 5.85 0.13 -18.33
C THR A 65 7.33 0.39 -18.02
N ILE A 66 8.21 -0.57 -18.27
CA ILE A 66 9.66 -0.41 -18.08
C ILE A 66 10.21 0.65 -19.04
N ALA A 67 9.79 0.65 -20.33
CA ALA A 67 10.18 1.67 -21.30
C ALA A 67 9.67 3.06 -20.88
N ALA A 68 8.41 3.18 -20.44
CA ALA A 68 7.88 4.43 -19.91
C ALA A 68 8.66 4.95 -18.68
N ALA A 69 9.14 4.06 -17.83
CA ALA A 69 9.99 4.42 -16.70
C ALA A 69 11.37 4.95 -17.12
N LEU A 70 11.97 4.37 -18.16
CA LEU A 70 13.21 4.92 -18.72
C LEU A 70 13.02 6.31 -19.31
N LEU A 71 11.83 6.60 -19.85
CA LEU A 71 11.52 7.82 -20.59
C LEU A 71 10.83 8.90 -19.74
N HIS A 72 10.45 8.63 -18.50
CA HIS A 72 9.50 9.44 -17.73
C HIS A 72 9.93 10.90 -17.53
N ASP A 73 11.23 11.16 -17.36
CA ASP A 73 11.78 12.51 -17.15
C ASP A 73 12.28 13.16 -18.46
N THR A 74 12.30 12.44 -19.59
CA THR A 74 12.90 12.98 -20.82
C THR A 74 12.17 14.21 -21.35
N VAL A 75 10.82 14.21 -21.33
CA VAL A 75 10.00 15.34 -21.80
C VAL A 75 10.05 16.52 -20.83
N GLU A 76 10.30 16.27 -19.54
CA GLU A 76 10.33 17.30 -18.51
C GLU A 76 11.70 17.98 -18.41
N ASP A 77 12.76 17.18 -18.40
CA ASP A 77 14.11 17.61 -18.04
C ASP A 77 15.06 17.74 -19.24
N THR A 78 14.59 17.46 -20.48
CA THR A 78 15.39 17.58 -21.70
C THR A 78 14.64 18.31 -22.81
N GLU A 79 15.23 18.39 -24.00
CA GLU A 79 14.61 18.98 -25.19
C GLU A 79 13.64 18.02 -25.91
N ALA A 80 13.49 16.78 -25.42
CA ALA A 80 12.58 15.80 -26.00
C ALA A 80 11.13 16.27 -25.91
N THR A 81 10.37 16.05 -26.98
CA THR A 81 8.95 16.43 -27.05
C THR A 81 8.03 15.22 -26.93
N GLN A 82 6.81 15.45 -26.46
CA GLN A 82 5.76 14.44 -26.38
C GLN A 82 5.48 13.80 -27.76
N GLN A 83 5.49 14.61 -28.82
CA GLN A 83 5.31 14.14 -30.19
C GLN A 83 6.44 13.20 -30.62
N GLU A 84 7.68 13.52 -30.29
CA GLU A 84 8.83 12.67 -30.59
C GLU A 84 8.77 11.32 -29.88
N ILE A 85 8.30 11.29 -28.62
CA ILE A 85 8.07 10.05 -27.89
C ILE A 85 6.98 9.20 -28.58
N GLU A 86 5.88 9.82 -29.02
CA GLU A 86 4.80 9.12 -29.73
C GLU A 86 5.27 8.54 -31.08
N GLU A 87 6.02 9.30 -31.86
CA GLU A 87 6.56 8.85 -33.14
C GLU A 87 7.54 7.68 -33.00
N LYS A 88 8.37 7.68 -31.95
CA LYS A 88 9.43 6.67 -31.75
C LYS A 88 8.97 5.43 -31.00
N PHE A 89 8.06 5.59 -30.02
CA PHE A 89 7.69 4.54 -29.07
C PHE A 89 6.21 4.17 -29.11
N GLY A 90 5.41 4.88 -29.88
CA GLY A 90 3.99 4.63 -30.07
C GLY A 90 3.10 5.33 -29.03
N PRO A 91 1.77 5.33 -29.29
CA PRO A 91 0.80 6.10 -28.52
C PRO A 91 0.63 5.58 -27.08
N GLU A 92 0.81 4.29 -26.83
CA GLU A 92 0.70 3.71 -25.49
C GLU A 92 1.77 4.26 -24.55
N ILE A 93 3.03 4.20 -24.94
CA ILE A 93 4.15 4.70 -24.13
C ILE A 93 4.10 6.21 -24.01
N ALA A 94 3.74 6.91 -25.10
CA ALA A 94 3.56 8.35 -25.08
C ALA A 94 2.46 8.77 -24.07
N ALA A 95 1.35 8.03 -24.00
CA ALA A 95 0.28 8.31 -23.03
C ALA A 95 0.75 8.11 -21.57
N LEU A 96 1.55 7.08 -21.30
CA LEU A 96 2.15 6.85 -19.98
C LEU A 96 3.09 7.98 -19.59
N VAL A 97 4.00 8.37 -20.48
CA VAL A 97 4.96 9.48 -20.26
C VAL A 97 4.22 10.81 -20.07
N ASP A 98 3.20 11.11 -20.89
CA ASP A 98 2.36 12.32 -20.73
C ASP A 98 1.67 12.34 -19.36
N GLY A 99 1.13 11.21 -18.91
CA GLY A 99 0.53 11.06 -17.58
C GLY A 99 1.51 11.37 -16.45
N LEU A 100 2.78 10.97 -16.58
CA LEU A 100 3.84 11.21 -15.61
C LEU A 100 4.30 12.67 -15.61
N THR A 101 4.48 13.29 -16.78
CA THR A 101 4.96 14.66 -16.99
C THR A 101 3.96 15.72 -16.51
N LYS A 102 2.65 15.51 -16.74
CA LYS A 102 1.60 16.48 -16.34
C LYS A 102 1.46 16.69 -14.83
N ILE A 103 1.98 15.75 -14.03
CA ILE A 103 1.95 15.83 -12.57
C ILE A 103 2.94 16.88 -12.05
N ALA A 104 4.03 17.15 -12.78
CA ALA A 104 5.16 17.96 -12.31
C ALA A 104 5.06 19.48 -12.62
N LYS A 105 4.21 19.91 -13.57
CA LYS A 105 4.23 21.30 -14.11
C LYS A 105 3.16 22.22 -13.53
N LEU A 106 3.21 22.57 -12.23
CA LEU A 106 2.32 23.60 -11.69
C LEU A 106 3.03 24.62 -10.78
N ASP A 107 3.09 25.83 -11.27
CA ASP A 107 3.35 27.03 -10.46
C ASP A 107 2.02 27.54 -9.86
N LEU A 108 1.69 27.12 -8.64
CA LEU A 108 0.53 27.62 -7.92
C LEU A 108 0.94 28.52 -6.74
N VAL A 109 0.06 29.48 -6.44
CA VAL A 109 0.30 30.58 -5.50
C VAL A 109 0.57 30.11 -4.07
N THR A 110 0.08 28.94 -3.67
CA THR A 110 0.34 28.34 -2.35
C THR A 110 0.88 26.92 -2.45
N LYS A 111 1.74 26.51 -1.49
CA LYS A 111 2.32 25.15 -1.43
C LYS A 111 1.26 24.06 -1.28
N GLU A 112 0.21 24.34 -0.50
CA GLU A 112 -0.92 23.43 -0.26
C GLU A 112 -1.77 23.24 -1.52
N ALA A 113 -2.06 24.32 -2.26
CA ALA A 113 -2.78 24.26 -3.52
C ALA A 113 -1.99 23.49 -4.59
N THR A 114 -0.66 23.66 -4.64
CA THR A 114 0.21 22.88 -5.54
C THR A 114 0.16 21.40 -5.23
N GLN A 115 0.24 21.03 -3.95
CA GLN A 115 0.19 19.64 -3.51
C GLN A 115 -1.16 18.99 -3.82
N ALA A 116 -2.27 19.70 -3.57
CA ALA A 116 -3.62 19.24 -3.85
C ALA A 116 -3.84 18.98 -5.35
N GLU A 117 -3.42 19.93 -6.20
CA GLU A 117 -3.59 19.81 -7.65
C GLU A 117 -2.65 18.75 -8.25
N ASN A 118 -1.45 18.58 -7.72
CA ASN A 118 -0.56 17.48 -8.14
C ASN A 118 -1.17 16.12 -7.79
N LEU A 119 -1.74 15.97 -6.58
CA LEU A 119 -2.44 14.77 -6.19
C LEU A 119 -3.67 14.51 -7.07
N ARG A 120 -4.45 15.55 -7.36
CA ARG A 120 -5.60 15.48 -8.27
C ARG A 120 -5.21 14.97 -9.65
N LYS A 121 -4.16 15.53 -10.24
CA LYS A 121 -3.65 15.10 -11.55
C LYS A 121 -3.14 13.67 -11.53
N LEU A 122 -2.42 13.29 -10.47
CA LEU A 122 -1.98 11.92 -10.27
C LEU A 122 -3.18 10.96 -10.28
N LEU A 123 -4.21 11.23 -9.49
CA LEU A 123 -5.42 10.41 -9.41
C LEU A 123 -6.15 10.31 -10.75
N VAL A 124 -6.28 11.42 -11.48
CA VAL A 124 -6.89 11.43 -12.83
C VAL A 124 -6.06 10.62 -13.83
N ALA A 125 -4.73 10.75 -13.82
CA ALA A 125 -3.86 9.97 -14.69
C ALA A 125 -3.94 8.47 -14.36
N MET A 126 -3.93 8.12 -13.07
CA MET A 126 -4.07 6.73 -12.58
C MET A 126 -5.40 6.09 -12.95
N SER A 127 -6.48 6.87 -13.01
CA SER A 127 -7.80 6.34 -13.40
C SER A 127 -7.86 5.92 -14.87
N ARG A 128 -6.99 6.50 -15.69
CA ARG A 128 -6.82 6.14 -17.11
C ARG A 128 -5.92 4.91 -17.26
N ASP A 129 -4.79 4.91 -16.56
CA ASP A 129 -3.84 3.80 -16.55
C ASP A 129 -3.07 3.76 -15.22
N VAL A 130 -3.28 2.66 -14.48
CA VAL A 130 -2.63 2.45 -13.17
C VAL A 130 -1.11 2.37 -13.25
N ARG A 131 -0.55 2.03 -14.43
CA ARG A 131 0.90 1.95 -14.63
C ARG A 131 1.59 3.29 -14.37
N VAL A 132 0.90 4.41 -14.61
CA VAL A 132 1.38 5.77 -14.23
C VAL A 132 1.67 5.84 -12.73
N LEU A 133 0.79 5.27 -11.89
CA LEU A 133 1.05 5.21 -10.45
C LEU A 133 2.23 4.33 -10.10
N LEU A 134 2.34 3.15 -10.73
CA LEU A 134 3.42 2.21 -10.44
C LEU A 134 4.78 2.85 -10.72
N VAL A 135 4.93 3.53 -11.87
CA VAL A 135 6.14 4.28 -12.20
C VAL A 135 6.36 5.42 -11.19
N LYS A 136 5.31 6.17 -10.82
CA LYS A 136 5.45 7.29 -9.87
C LYS A 136 5.81 6.84 -8.45
N LEU A 137 5.34 5.67 -8.00
CA LEU A 137 5.74 5.09 -6.73
C LEU A 137 7.20 4.60 -6.75
N ALA A 138 7.65 4.02 -7.87
CA ALA A 138 9.04 3.62 -8.05
C ALA A 138 9.98 4.83 -8.13
N ASP A 139 9.58 5.90 -8.84
CA ASP A 139 10.27 7.18 -8.86
C ASP A 139 10.40 7.77 -7.44
N ARG A 140 9.29 7.85 -6.70
CA ARG A 140 9.30 8.32 -5.31
C ARG A 140 10.21 7.47 -4.42
N LEU A 141 10.17 6.15 -4.57
CA LEU A 141 11.00 5.24 -3.79
C LEU A 141 12.49 5.48 -4.06
N HIS A 142 12.89 5.60 -5.34
CA HIS A 142 14.28 5.91 -5.67
C HIS A 142 14.70 7.30 -5.16
N ASN A 143 13.85 8.31 -5.28
CA ASN A 143 14.09 9.64 -4.74
C ASN A 143 14.25 9.62 -3.20
N MET A 144 13.50 8.79 -2.50
CA MET A 144 13.65 8.59 -1.05
C MET A 144 14.97 7.89 -0.70
N ARG A 145 15.38 6.87 -1.45
CA ARG A 145 16.66 6.16 -1.26
C ARG A 145 17.87 7.07 -1.45
N THR A 146 17.74 8.16 -2.24
CA THR A 146 18.81 9.13 -2.51
C THR A 146 18.61 10.48 -1.82
N LEU A 147 17.73 10.54 -0.82
CA LEU A 147 17.31 11.78 -0.16
C LEU A 147 18.44 12.48 0.61
N GLU A 148 19.46 11.74 0.99
CA GLU A 148 20.66 12.26 1.70
C GLU A 148 21.44 13.35 0.92
N HIS A 149 21.34 13.34 -0.41
CA HIS A 149 21.99 14.32 -1.29
C HIS A 149 21.16 15.61 -1.48
N VAL A 150 19.95 15.65 -0.93
CA VAL A 150 19.05 16.81 -1.03
C VAL A 150 19.25 17.72 0.18
N ARG A 151 19.05 19.05 0.02
CA ARG A 151 19.15 20.01 1.13
C ARG A 151 18.18 19.68 2.27
N PRO A 152 18.59 19.90 3.54
CA PRO A 152 17.80 19.49 4.72
C PRO A 152 16.35 20.00 4.73
N ASP A 153 16.11 21.28 4.34
CA ASP A 153 14.78 21.88 4.27
C ASP A 153 13.86 21.16 3.28
N LYS A 154 14.41 20.74 2.15
CA LYS A 154 13.69 19.95 1.14
C LYS A 154 13.48 18.51 1.57
N ARG A 155 14.47 17.88 2.28
CA ARG A 155 14.33 16.50 2.78
C ARG A 155 13.11 16.34 3.66
N THR A 156 12.95 17.19 4.67
CA THR A 156 11.82 17.14 5.60
C THR A 156 10.49 17.25 4.86
N ARG A 157 10.40 18.17 3.89
CA ARG A 157 9.19 18.34 3.08
C ARG A 157 8.87 17.10 2.25
N ILE A 158 9.88 16.53 1.56
CA ILE A 158 9.71 15.33 0.73
C ILE A 158 9.33 14.13 1.60
N ALA A 159 9.96 13.97 2.76
CA ALA A 159 9.65 12.91 3.72
C ALA A 159 8.20 13.05 4.24
N GLN A 160 7.76 14.27 4.59
CA GLN A 160 6.40 14.52 5.05
C GLN A 160 5.37 14.21 3.96
N GLU A 161 5.59 14.70 2.72
CA GLU A 161 4.73 14.40 1.59
C GLU A 161 4.66 12.89 1.30
N THR A 162 5.79 12.20 1.42
CA THR A 162 5.86 10.74 1.26
C THR A 162 5.03 10.02 2.31
N MET A 163 5.13 10.44 3.58
CA MET A 163 4.36 9.88 4.69
C MET A 163 2.86 10.17 4.57
N ASP A 164 2.50 11.37 4.10
CA ASP A 164 1.10 11.82 4.02
C ASP A 164 0.35 11.30 2.79
N ILE A 165 1.06 11.01 1.68
CA ILE A 165 0.42 10.69 0.40
C ILE A 165 0.91 9.38 -0.18
N TYR A 166 2.22 9.26 -0.48
CA TYR A 166 2.72 8.15 -1.30
C TYR A 166 2.75 6.81 -0.56
N ALA A 167 3.15 6.79 0.70
CA ALA A 167 3.16 5.55 1.49
C ALA A 167 1.74 5.02 1.75
N PRO A 168 0.76 5.85 2.16
CA PRO A 168 -0.64 5.43 2.23
C PRO A 168 -1.22 4.96 0.90
N LEU A 169 -0.87 5.64 -0.21
CA LEU A 169 -1.32 5.27 -1.54
C LEU A 169 -0.77 3.90 -1.97
N ALA A 170 0.53 3.64 -1.74
CA ALA A 170 1.13 2.33 -1.94
C ALA A 170 0.41 1.24 -1.12
N GLY A 171 0.05 1.55 0.14
CA GLY A 171 -0.72 0.66 1.01
C GLY A 171 -2.12 0.35 0.48
N ARG A 172 -2.83 1.35 -0.07
CA ARG A 172 -4.15 1.16 -0.71
C ARG A 172 -4.06 0.31 -1.97
N MET A 173 -2.99 0.46 -2.73
CA MET A 173 -2.70 -0.37 -3.91
C MET A 173 -2.18 -1.76 -3.56
N GLY A 174 -2.06 -2.10 -2.28
CA GLY A 174 -1.58 -3.40 -1.82
C GLY A 174 -0.06 -3.59 -1.92
N MET A 175 0.69 -2.57 -2.32
CA MET A 175 2.15 -2.60 -2.52
C MET A 175 2.87 -2.47 -1.17
N GLN A 176 2.78 -3.53 -0.35
CA GLN A 176 3.22 -3.50 1.04
C GLN A 176 4.72 -3.26 1.19
N ALA A 177 5.54 -3.85 0.32
CA ALA A 177 7.00 -3.70 0.37
C ALA A 177 7.42 -2.24 0.11
N VAL A 178 6.83 -1.61 -0.90
CA VAL A 178 7.06 -0.19 -1.25
C VAL A 178 6.60 0.72 -0.12
N ARG A 179 5.39 0.49 0.41
CA ARG A 179 4.88 1.27 1.53
C ARG A 179 5.80 1.21 2.74
N ASP A 180 6.16 0.01 3.15
CA ASP A 180 6.97 -0.21 4.35
C ASP A 180 8.35 0.47 4.22
N GLU A 181 8.95 0.47 3.03
CA GLU A 181 10.22 1.12 2.78
C GLU A 181 10.10 2.66 2.74
N LEU A 182 9.05 3.19 2.07
CA LEU A 182 8.76 4.63 2.07
C LEU A 182 8.51 5.16 3.48
N GLU A 183 7.73 4.43 4.31
CA GLU A 183 7.46 4.79 5.70
C GLU A 183 8.75 4.82 6.54
N ASP A 184 9.63 3.82 6.40
CA ASP A 184 10.87 3.75 7.18
C ASP A 184 11.86 4.86 6.82
N ILE A 185 12.09 5.12 5.53
CA ILE A 185 13.01 6.19 5.11
C ILE A 185 12.43 7.56 5.54
N ALA A 186 11.13 7.78 5.38
CA ALA A 186 10.50 9.01 5.82
C ALA A 186 10.56 9.17 7.34
N PHE A 187 10.38 8.09 8.11
CA PHE A 187 10.48 8.10 9.57
C PHE A 187 11.89 8.45 10.04
N GLU A 188 12.92 7.92 9.40
CA GLU A 188 14.32 8.25 9.71
C GLU A 188 14.60 9.75 9.57
N VAL A 189 14.04 10.40 8.55
CA VAL A 189 14.21 11.84 8.31
C VAL A 189 13.38 12.68 9.27
N LEU A 190 12.14 12.28 9.55
CA LEU A 190 11.20 13.06 10.37
C LEU A 190 11.42 12.89 11.87
N ASN A 191 11.88 11.72 12.31
CA ASN A 191 12.04 11.34 13.71
C ASN A 191 13.39 10.63 13.95
N PRO A 192 14.54 11.26 13.67
CA PRO A 192 15.84 10.60 13.66
C PRO A 192 16.22 9.99 15.03
N ASP A 193 15.92 10.66 16.13
CA ASP A 193 16.22 10.14 17.47
C ASP A 193 15.39 8.91 17.82
N ALA A 194 14.10 8.92 17.53
CA ALA A 194 13.21 7.77 17.74
C ALA A 194 13.64 6.59 16.86
N ASN A 195 13.97 6.84 15.59
CA ASN A 195 14.48 5.83 14.68
C ASN A 195 15.77 5.20 15.20
N ARG A 196 16.74 6.00 15.61
CA ARG A 196 18.02 5.54 16.17
C ARG A 196 17.82 4.65 17.40
N ILE A 197 17.03 5.09 18.38
CA ILE A 197 16.77 4.33 19.61
C ILE A 197 16.11 2.98 19.30
N ILE A 198 15.11 2.96 18.41
CA ILE A 198 14.43 1.72 18.03
C ILE A 198 15.39 0.80 17.29
N THR A 199 16.14 1.30 16.31
CA THR A 199 17.10 0.51 15.51
C THR A 199 18.19 -0.10 16.38
N GLU A 200 18.80 0.66 17.29
CA GLU A 200 19.80 0.15 18.24
C GLU A 200 19.22 -0.98 19.12
N ARG A 201 17.99 -0.81 19.59
CA ARG A 201 17.33 -1.83 20.41
C ARG A 201 16.99 -3.08 19.61
N LEU A 202 16.54 -2.94 18.35
CA LEU A 202 16.28 -4.07 17.46
C LEU A 202 17.57 -4.86 17.19
N ALA A 203 18.66 -4.16 16.86
CA ALA A 203 19.97 -4.79 16.65
C ALA A 203 20.42 -5.60 17.88
N LYS A 204 20.24 -5.06 19.09
CA LYS A 204 20.53 -5.78 20.33
C LYS A 204 19.64 -7.02 20.52
N LEU A 205 18.34 -6.89 20.31
CA LEU A 205 17.40 -8.00 20.39
C LEU A 205 17.70 -9.08 19.35
N HIS A 206 18.07 -8.69 18.14
CA HIS A 206 18.47 -9.62 17.09
C HIS A 206 19.74 -10.40 17.46
N ALA A 207 20.76 -9.71 18.02
CA ALA A 207 21.97 -10.37 18.50
C ALA A 207 21.69 -11.35 19.65
N GLU A 208 20.75 -11.04 20.55
CA GLU A 208 20.36 -11.89 21.67
C GLU A 208 19.46 -13.07 21.27
N SER A 209 18.69 -12.95 20.18
CA SER A 209 17.64 -13.90 19.81
C SER A 209 17.83 -14.56 18.45
N GLY A 210 18.87 -14.25 17.69
CA GLY A 210 19.06 -14.74 16.30
C GLY A 210 19.09 -16.25 16.17
N ASP A 211 19.74 -16.96 17.08
CA ASP A 211 19.79 -18.43 17.09
C ASP A 211 18.44 -19.04 17.46
N LEU A 212 17.70 -18.39 18.34
CA LEU A 212 16.35 -18.83 18.72
C LEU A 212 15.37 -18.68 17.55
N LEU A 213 15.45 -17.59 16.79
CA LEU A 213 14.60 -17.39 15.62
C LEU A 213 14.84 -18.47 14.56
N LYS A 214 16.10 -18.78 14.27
CA LYS A 214 16.48 -19.88 13.36
C LYS A 214 16.00 -21.23 13.86
N SER A 215 16.06 -21.47 15.18
CA SER A 215 15.55 -22.69 15.79
C SER A 215 14.04 -22.84 15.61
N ILE A 216 13.27 -21.76 15.82
CA ILE A 216 11.81 -21.74 15.59
C ILE A 216 11.48 -22.00 14.12
N GLU A 217 12.20 -21.34 13.22
CA GLU A 217 12.05 -21.52 11.77
C GLU A 217 12.26 -22.97 11.34
N HIS A 218 13.34 -23.58 11.83
CA HIS A 218 13.65 -24.97 11.55
C HIS A 218 12.61 -25.93 12.16
N GLU A 219 12.24 -25.74 13.43
CA GLU A 219 11.22 -26.56 14.12
C GLU A 219 9.88 -26.51 13.39
N LEU A 220 9.42 -25.30 13.01
CA LEU A 220 8.15 -25.14 12.28
C LEU A 220 8.22 -25.82 10.90
N SER A 221 9.30 -25.63 10.16
CA SER A 221 9.49 -26.25 8.85
C SER A 221 9.44 -27.76 8.95
N GLN A 222 10.13 -28.34 9.94
CA GLN A 222 10.15 -29.79 10.17
C GLN A 222 8.76 -30.32 10.55
N LYS A 223 8.06 -29.66 11.49
CA LYS A 223 6.72 -30.09 11.91
C LYS A 223 5.69 -30.01 10.80
N LEU A 224 5.77 -29.02 9.93
CA LEU A 224 4.91 -28.90 8.76
C LEU A 224 5.21 -30.03 7.76
N ALA A 225 6.48 -30.30 7.49
CA ALA A 225 6.92 -31.39 6.61
C ALA A 225 6.49 -32.78 7.14
N ASP A 226 6.64 -33.06 8.43
CA ASP A 226 6.21 -34.29 9.09
C ASP A 226 4.69 -34.54 8.96
N ASN A 227 3.90 -33.47 8.77
CA ASN A 227 2.46 -33.54 8.53
C ASN A 227 2.08 -33.42 7.04
N GLY A 228 3.03 -33.59 6.14
CA GLY A 228 2.81 -33.59 4.68
C GLY A 228 2.53 -32.20 4.09
N ILE A 229 2.99 -31.13 4.72
CA ILE A 229 2.88 -29.76 4.22
C ILE A 229 4.28 -29.25 3.86
N SER A 230 4.54 -29.06 2.56
CA SER A 230 5.71 -28.32 2.11
C SER A 230 5.47 -26.83 2.33
N ALA A 231 6.24 -26.22 3.21
CA ALA A 231 6.12 -24.82 3.57
C ALA A 231 7.48 -24.13 3.54
N GLU A 232 7.47 -22.87 3.07
CA GLU A 232 8.58 -21.96 3.25
C GLU A 232 8.30 -21.13 4.51
N VAL A 233 9.17 -21.25 5.51
CA VAL A 233 9.03 -20.53 6.77
C VAL A 233 10.17 -19.52 6.86
N ASN A 234 9.83 -18.23 6.93
CA ASN A 234 10.79 -17.14 6.98
C ASN A 234 10.54 -16.26 8.21
N GLY A 235 11.57 -16.03 9.01
CA GLY A 235 11.54 -15.04 10.06
C GLY A 235 11.35 -13.63 9.48
N ARG A 236 10.51 -12.82 10.13
CA ARG A 236 10.28 -11.42 9.78
C ARG A 236 10.47 -10.55 11.01
N GLU A 237 11.40 -9.63 10.92
CA GLU A 237 11.54 -8.55 11.90
C GLU A 237 10.62 -7.39 11.53
N LYS A 238 9.99 -6.78 12.54
CA LYS A 238 9.17 -5.59 12.31
C LYS A 238 10.07 -4.39 12.09
N ARG A 239 9.69 -3.56 11.14
CA ARG A 239 10.41 -2.35 10.78
C ARG A 239 10.28 -1.25 11.83
N PRO A 240 11.28 -0.35 11.98
CA PRO A 240 11.31 0.69 13.01
C PRO A 240 10.05 1.56 13.06
N TYR A 241 9.56 2.05 11.93
CA TYR A 241 8.33 2.84 11.88
C TYR A 241 7.10 2.05 12.37
N SER A 242 6.95 0.80 11.98
CA SER A 242 5.83 -0.06 12.42
C SER A 242 5.84 -0.25 13.96
N ILE A 243 7.03 -0.33 14.56
CA ILE A 243 7.22 -0.44 16.00
C ILE A 243 6.84 0.89 16.67
N TRP A 244 7.39 2.00 16.20
CA TRP A 244 7.11 3.34 16.71
C TRP A 244 5.61 3.66 16.70
N ARG A 245 4.94 3.48 15.56
CA ARG A 245 3.50 3.67 15.40
C ARG A 245 2.66 2.82 16.36
N LYS A 246 3.13 1.60 16.66
CA LYS A 246 2.45 0.73 17.64
C LYS A 246 2.66 1.22 19.06
N MET A 247 3.85 1.71 19.41
CA MET A 247 4.15 2.31 20.70
C MET A 247 3.26 3.53 20.96
N GLU A 248 3.17 4.44 20.00
CA GLU A 248 2.31 5.64 20.09
C GLU A 248 0.83 5.28 20.26
N ARG A 249 0.29 4.42 19.38
CA ARG A 249 -1.12 4.03 19.43
C ARG A 249 -1.53 3.35 20.73
N LYS A 250 -0.63 2.63 21.39
CA LYS A 250 -0.94 1.83 22.59
C LYS A 250 -0.35 2.41 23.85
N LEU A 251 0.32 3.54 23.76
CA LEU A 251 1.05 4.17 24.89
C LEU A 251 1.99 3.16 25.58
N LEU A 252 2.67 2.31 24.82
CA LEU A 252 3.57 1.27 25.31
C LEU A 252 5.02 1.74 25.21
N SER A 253 5.80 1.38 26.24
CA SER A 253 7.27 1.48 26.12
C SER A 253 7.83 0.37 25.21
N LEU A 254 9.02 0.58 24.67
CA LEU A 254 9.70 -0.39 23.83
C LEU A 254 9.89 -1.75 24.52
N GLY A 255 10.14 -1.75 25.85
CA GLY A 255 10.29 -2.97 26.66
C GLY A 255 8.99 -3.76 26.85
N GLN A 256 7.84 -3.14 26.64
CA GLN A 256 6.52 -3.77 26.72
C GLN A 256 6.03 -4.36 25.40
N LEU A 257 6.76 -4.13 24.30
CA LEU A 257 6.47 -4.73 23.01
C LEU A 257 6.88 -6.20 23.02
N SER A 258 5.89 -7.06 22.97
CA SER A 258 6.06 -8.51 23.05
C SER A 258 5.99 -9.24 21.71
N ASP A 259 5.69 -8.54 20.60
CA ASP A 259 5.48 -9.11 19.27
C ASP A 259 6.38 -8.42 18.21
N ILE A 260 7.66 -8.30 18.52
CA ILE A 260 8.68 -7.71 17.62
C ILE A 260 9.00 -8.69 16.49
N PHE A 261 9.04 -9.97 16.79
CA PHE A 261 9.35 -11.03 15.85
C PHE A 261 8.09 -11.67 15.30
N GLY A 262 8.13 -12.02 14.04
CA GLY A 262 7.08 -12.75 13.35
C GLY A 262 7.65 -13.77 12.38
N PHE A 263 6.81 -14.71 11.96
CA PHE A 263 7.16 -15.66 10.91
C PHE A 263 6.11 -15.62 9.83
N ARG A 264 6.60 -15.76 8.61
CA ARG A 264 5.78 -15.93 7.42
C ARG A 264 5.86 -17.39 7.01
N VAL A 265 4.71 -18.05 6.94
CA VAL A 265 4.55 -19.44 6.54
C VAL A 265 3.84 -19.46 5.19
N ILE A 266 4.57 -19.81 4.13
CA ILE A 266 4.06 -19.83 2.76
C ILE A 266 3.86 -21.29 2.37
N VAL A 267 2.61 -21.61 1.97
CA VAL A 267 2.18 -22.97 1.59
C VAL A 267 1.57 -22.98 0.18
N GLY A 268 1.26 -24.15 -0.36
CA GLY A 268 0.76 -24.30 -1.72
C GLY A 268 -0.71 -23.93 -1.90
N THR A 269 -1.59 -24.32 -0.96
CA THR A 269 -3.05 -24.21 -1.11
C THR A 269 -3.72 -23.57 0.10
N VAL A 270 -4.96 -23.10 -0.08
CA VAL A 270 -5.79 -22.54 1.02
C VAL A 270 -6.05 -23.57 2.10
N ASP A 271 -6.35 -24.83 1.71
CA ASP A 271 -6.52 -25.94 2.67
C ASP A 271 -5.27 -26.12 3.53
N GLN A 272 -4.09 -26.08 2.92
CA GLN A 272 -2.83 -26.15 3.66
C GLN A 272 -2.63 -24.98 4.61
N CYS A 273 -3.17 -23.78 4.34
CA CYS A 273 -3.12 -22.66 5.29
C CYS A 273 -3.83 -23.00 6.60
N TYR A 274 -5.04 -23.55 6.53
CA TYR A 274 -5.82 -23.94 7.73
C TYR A 274 -5.25 -25.16 8.43
N ARG A 275 -4.71 -26.13 7.68
CA ARG A 275 -4.00 -27.27 8.27
C ARG A 275 -2.73 -26.84 9.00
N ALA A 276 -1.94 -25.93 8.39
CA ALA A 276 -0.76 -25.33 9.02
C ALA A 276 -1.10 -24.59 10.31
N LEU A 277 -2.19 -23.81 10.31
CA LEU A 277 -2.71 -23.15 11.53
C LEU A 277 -2.95 -24.18 12.65
N GLY A 278 -3.63 -25.29 12.35
CA GLY A 278 -3.89 -26.37 13.32
C GLY A 278 -2.61 -26.98 13.87
N ILE A 279 -1.60 -27.22 13.03
CA ILE A 279 -0.29 -27.74 13.45
C ILE A 279 0.43 -26.73 14.35
N ILE A 280 0.46 -25.44 13.97
CA ILE A 280 1.09 -24.39 14.75
C ILE A 280 0.45 -24.26 16.12
N HIS A 281 -0.90 -24.25 16.22
CA HIS A 281 -1.63 -24.13 17.50
C HIS A 281 -1.48 -25.38 18.38
N ARG A 282 -1.22 -26.54 17.79
CA ARG A 282 -0.89 -27.77 18.51
C ARG A 282 0.54 -27.75 19.07
N THR A 283 1.45 -27.06 18.36
CA THR A 283 2.87 -26.95 18.74
C THR A 283 3.07 -25.86 19.78
N TYR A 284 2.43 -24.71 19.58
CA TYR A 284 2.58 -23.53 20.43
C TYR A 284 1.21 -23.04 20.91
N ARG A 285 1.14 -22.57 22.15
CA ARG A 285 -0.10 -22.03 22.73
C ARG A 285 -0.48 -20.72 22.06
N ALA A 286 -1.67 -20.65 21.48
CA ALA A 286 -2.22 -19.42 20.89
C ALA A 286 -2.54 -18.38 21.95
N VAL A 287 -2.29 -17.10 21.64
CA VAL A 287 -2.65 -15.96 22.49
C VAL A 287 -4.10 -15.56 22.19
N PRO A 288 -5.02 -15.59 23.19
CA PRO A 288 -6.42 -15.21 22.99
C PRO A 288 -6.57 -13.79 22.43
N GLY A 289 -7.56 -13.59 21.53
CA GLY A 289 -7.84 -12.29 20.92
C GLY A 289 -6.81 -11.81 19.91
N ARG A 290 -5.83 -12.66 19.54
CA ARG A 290 -4.77 -12.33 18.55
C ARG A 290 -4.88 -13.14 17.25
N PHE A 291 -6.04 -13.67 16.98
CA PHE A 291 -6.35 -14.38 15.74
C PHE A 291 -7.14 -13.49 14.78
N LYS A 292 -6.75 -13.49 13.49
CA LYS A 292 -7.47 -12.80 12.41
C LYS A 292 -7.38 -13.63 11.14
N ASP A 293 -8.50 -13.90 10.54
CA ASP A 293 -8.61 -14.62 9.27
C ASP A 293 -8.94 -13.66 8.14
N TYR A 294 -7.90 -13.24 7.43
CA TYR A 294 -8.03 -12.42 6.22
C TYR A 294 -8.12 -13.27 4.95
N ILE A 295 -8.13 -14.61 5.03
CA ILE A 295 -8.45 -15.47 3.89
C ILE A 295 -9.96 -15.48 3.67
N SER A 296 -10.73 -15.75 4.73
CA SER A 296 -12.18 -15.76 4.68
C SER A 296 -12.79 -14.35 4.56
N THR A 297 -12.14 -13.35 5.15
CA THR A 297 -12.58 -11.95 5.14
C THR A 297 -11.42 -11.04 4.70
N PRO A 298 -11.15 -10.93 3.37
CA PRO A 298 -10.03 -10.16 2.84
C PRO A 298 -10.12 -8.68 3.19
N LYS A 299 -8.94 -8.02 3.25
CA LYS A 299 -8.88 -6.57 3.35
C LYS A 299 -9.30 -5.93 2.02
N GLN A 300 -9.60 -4.64 2.04
CA GLN A 300 -10.00 -3.88 0.84
C GLN A 300 -8.95 -3.81 -0.26
N ASN A 301 -7.68 -3.95 0.08
CA ASN A 301 -6.58 -4.01 -0.87
C ASN A 301 -6.26 -5.46 -1.29
N ASP A 302 -7.24 -6.36 -1.20
CA ASP A 302 -7.14 -7.79 -1.55
C ASP A 302 -6.09 -8.57 -0.75
N TYR A 303 -5.57 -7.99 0.36
CA TYR A 303 -4.65 -8.68 1.25
C TYR A 303 -5.32 -9.87 1.92
N ARG A 304 -4.70 -11.05 1.80
CA ARG A 304 -5.16 -12.32 2.37
C ARG A 304 -4.06 -13.00 3.16
N SER A 305 -4.33 -13.39 4.37
CA SER A 305 -3.42 -14.16 5.24
C SER A 305 -4.15 -14.55 6.51
N ILE A 306 -3.82 -15.67 7.12
CA ILE A 306 -4.19 -15.95 8.50
C ILE A 306 -3.13 -15.33 9.41
N HIS A 307 -3.56 -14.53 10.38
CA HIS A 307 -2.69 -13.99 11.42
C HIS A 307 -3.01 -14.63 12.75
N THR A 308 -2.02 -15.16 13.43
CA THR A 308 -2.14 -15.62 14.79
C THR A 308 -0.89 -15.26 15.60
N THR A 309 -1.03 -15.06 16.89
CA THR A 309 0.10 -14.88 17.81
C THR A 309 0.18 -16.08 18.70
N VAL A 310 1.34 -16.67 18.84
CA VAL A 310 1.60 -17.83 19.69
C VAL A 310 2.69 -17.53 20.72
N ILE A 311 2.73 -18.34 21.78
CA ILE A 311 3.80 -18.31 22.77
C ILE A 311 4.83 -19.36 22.34
N GLY A 312 5.93 -18.90 21.78
CA GLY A 312 7.06 -19.72 21.39
C GLY A 312 8.00 -20.06 22.56
N PRO A 313 9.18 -20.62 22.29
CA PRO A 313 10.20 -20.89 23.27
C PRO A 313 10.57 -19.64 24.11
N HIS A 314 11.03 -19.85 25.33
CA HIS A 314 11.36 -18.78 26.29
C HIS A 314 10.24 -17.77 26.55
N HIS A 315 8.96 -18.19 26.42
CA HIS A 315 7.76 -17.37 26.60
C HIS A 315 7.68 -16.17 25.63
N MET A 316 8.43 -16.21 24.51
CA MET A 316 8.41 -15.18 23.50
C MET A 316 7.08 -15.21 22.73
N ARG A 317 6.45 -14.03 22.56
CA ARG A 317 5.27 -13.90 21.71
C ARG A 317 5.71 -13.72 20.27
N VAL A 318 5.22 -14.59 19.40
CA VAL A 318 5.58 -14.64 17.99
C VAL A 318 4.32 -14.52 17.15
N GLU A 319 4.32 -13.57 16.20
CA GLU A 319 3.25 -13.43 15.23
C GLU A 319 3.50 -14.36 14.03
N MET A 320 2.50 -15.15 13.67
CA MET A 320 2.52 -16.02 12.51
C MET A 320 1.60 -15.47 11.41
N GLN A 321 2.11 -15.37 10.20
CA GLN A 321 1.36 -15.01 9.00
C GLN A 321 1.38 -16.19 8.05
N ILE A 322 0.22 -16.84 7.84
CA ILE A 322 0.08 -18.05 7.03
C ILE A 322 -0.68 -17.68 5.78
N ARG A 323 -0.12 -17.99 4.62
CA ARG A 323 -0.72 -17.64 3.31
C ARG A 323 -0.18 -18.52 2.18
N THR A 324 -0.86 -18.57 1.05
CA THR A 324 -0.35 -19.25 -0.14
C THR A 324 0.72 -18.40 -0.85
N ARG A 325 1.45 -19.02 -1.80
CA ARG A 325 2.42 -18.29 -2.64
C ARG A 325 1.76 -17.14 -3.40
N LEU A 326 0.61 -17.38 -4.00
CA LEU A 326 -0.16 -16.34 -4.71
C LEU A 326 -0.58 -15.19 -3.78
N MET A 327 -1.11 -15.50 -2.58
CA MET A 327 -1.45 -14.47 -1.59
C MET A 327 -0.23 -13.69 -1.14
N HIS A 328 0.93 -14.33 -1.09
CA HIS A 328 2.18 -13.67 -0.76
C HIS A 328 2.58 -12.65 -1.84
N GLU A 329 2.51 -13.02 -3.10
CA GLU A 329 2.83 -12.13 -4.21
C GLU A 329 1.86 -10.94 -4.30
N ILE A 330 0.56 -11.19 -4.13
CA ILE A 330 -0.45 -10.12 -4.08
C ILE A 330 -0.19 -9.18 -2.88
N ALA A 331 0.20 -9.72 -1.72
CA ALA A 331 0.47 -8.90 -0.54
C ALA A 331 1.75 -8.05 -0.66
N GLU A 332 2.76 -8.49 -1.42
CA GLU A 332 4.00 -7.74 -1.61
C GLU A 332 3.90 -6.72 -2.77
N ARG A 333 3.26 -7.11 -3.89
CA ARG A 333 3.23 -6.34 -5.13
C ARG A 333 1.90 -5.62 -5.39
N GLY A 334 0.82 -5.98 -4.69
CA GLY A 334 -0.49 -5.35 -4.84
C GLY A 334 -1.02 -5.38 -6.27
N VAL A 335 -1.43 -4.21 -6.77
CA VAL A 335 -1.98 -4.07 -8.13
C VAL A 335 -0.99 -4.48 -9.24
N ALA A 336 0.31 -4.41 -8.99
CA ALA A 336 1.32 -4.90 -9.93
C ALA A 336 1.23 -6.42 -10.14
N ALA A 337 0.86 -7.19 -9.11
CA ALA A 337 0.63 -8.62 -9.25
C ALA A 337 -0.62 -8.92 -10.09
N HIS A 338 -1.70 -8.14 -9.97
CA HIS A 338 -2.92 -8.33 -10.75
C HIS A 338 -2.71 -8.17 -12.26
N ALA A 339 -1.80 -7.30 -12.69
CA ALA A 339 -1.47 -7.12 -14.10
C ALA A 339 -0.85 -8.38 -14.71
N LEU A 340 -0.05 -9.13 -13.94
CA LEU A 340 0.61 -10.37 -14.38
C LEU A 340 -0.36 -11.56 -14.54
N TYR A 341 -1.41 -11.62 -13.71
CA TYR A 341 -2.32 -12.78 -13.67
C TYR A 341 -3.56 -12.63 -14.55
N LYS A 342 -3.75 -11.47 -15.20
CA LYS A 342 -4.92 -11.24 -16.05
C LYS A 342 -4.98 -12.17 -17.26
N ASP A 343 -3.83 -12.61 -17.76
CA ASP A 343 -3.67 -13.40 -18.97
C ASP A 343 -3.15 -14.84 -18.74
N ALA A 344 -2.88 -15.25 -17.49
CA ALA A 344 -2.34 -16.57 -17.18
C ALA A 344 -3.47 -17.62 -17.02
N PRO A 345 -3.51 -18.69 -17.84
CA PRO A 345 -4.52 -19.76 -17.76
C PRO A 345 -4.53 -20.49 -16.40
N ASP A 346 -3.35 -20.71 -15.82
CA ASP A 346 -3.18 -21.44 -14.56
C ASP A 346 -3.60 -20.64 -13.32
N ALA A 347 -3.72 -19.31 -13.44
CA ALA A 347 -4.20 -18.46 -12.35
C ALA A 347 -5.70 -18.69 -12.06
N LYS A 348 -6.47 -19.19 -13.02
CA LYS A 348 -7.89 -19.53 -12.82
C LYS A 348 -8.08 -20.69 -11.87
N GLU A 349 -7.23 -21.72 -11.95
CA GLU A 349 -7.27 -22.88 -11.05
C GLU A 349 -6.74 -22.57 -9.64
N ALA A 350 -5.72 -21.73 -9.52
CA ALA A 350 -5.20 -21.27 -8.23
C ALA A 350 -6.15 -20.30 -7.52
N LEU A 351 -7.07 -19.69 -8.27
CA LEU A 351 -8.14 -18.81 -7.78
C LEU A 351 -9.48 -19.57 -7.61
N ASP A 352 -9.51 -20.90 -7.87
CA ASP A 352 -10.72 -21.72 -7.70
C ASP A 352 -11.10 -21.77 -6.21
N GLY A 353 -12.15 -21.09 -5.86
CA GLY A 353 -12.56 -20.71 -4.51
C GLY A 353 -12.54 -19.19 -4.28
N PHE A 354 -11.88 -18.42 -5.13
CA PHE A 354 -11.93 -16.96 -5.15
C PHE A 354 -12.82 -16.51 -6.33
N ARG A 355 -13.86 -15.76 -6.02
CA ARG A 355 -14.83 -15.25 -7.00
C ARG A 355 -14.12 -14.62 -8.21
N ASN A 356 -14.55 -15.09 -9.39
CA ASN A 356 -14.39 -14.59 -10.76
C ASN A 356 -13.25 -13.55 -10.99
N PRO A 357 -12.18 -13.89 -11.75
CA PRO A 357 -11.11 -12.97 -12.12
C PRO A 357 -11.56 -11.77 -12.99
N ALA A 358 -12.82 -11.76 -13.46
CA ALA A 358 -13.47 -10.63 -14.13
C ALA A 358 -13.92 -9.52 -13.16
N VAL A 359 -13.79 -9.71 -11.83
CA VAL A 359 -14.12 -8.67 -10.85
C VAL A 359 -12.89 -7.77 -10.69
N GLU A 360 -13.05 -6.54 -11.14
CA GLU A 360 -12.10 -5.44 -10.92
C GLU A 360 -11.62 -5.41 -9.45
N SER A 361 -10.30 -5.29 -9.24
CA SER A 361 -9.74 -5.29 -7.88
C SER A 361 -10.35 -4.17 -7.03
N ASN A 362 -10.46 -4.39 -5.74
CA ASN A 362 -10.97 -3.39 -4.81
C ASN A 362 -10.17 -2.07 -4.86
N ALA A 363 -8.87 -2.15 -5.16
CA ALA A 363 -8.00 -0.99 -5.32
C ALA A 363 -8.41 -0.12 -6.53
N TYR A 364 -8.77 -0.73 -7.67
CA TYR A 364 -9.28 0.00 -8.84
C TYR A 364 -10.65 0.63 -8.59
N ARG A 365 -11.56 -0.07 -7.91
CA ARG A 365 -12.88 0.49 -7.55
C ARG A 365 -12.75 1.69 -6.63
N TRP A 366 -11.86 1.61 -5.65
CA TRP A 366 -11.55 2.73 -4.76
C TRP A 366 -10.99 3.92 -5.53
N LEU A 367 -10.03 3.68 -6.44
CA LEU A 367 -9.44 4.73 -7.28
C LEU A 367 -10.50 5.45 -8.13
N ARG A 368 -11.40 4.69 -8.75
CA ARG A 368 -12.50 5.25 -9.55
C ARG A 368 -13.43 6.11 -8.69
N HIS A 369 -13.77 5.64 -7.49
CA HIS A 369 -14.58 6.41 -6.55
C HIS A 369 -13.92 7.73 -6.15
N LEU A 370 -12.59 7.75 -5.91
CA LEU A 370 -11.86 8.99 -5.67
C LEU A 370 -11.95 9.96 -6.85
N VAL A 371 -11.86 9.45 -8.07
CA VAL A 371 -11.96 10.29 -9.28
C VAL A 371 -13.38 10.83 -9.48
N GLU A 372 -14.41 10.06 -9.15
CA GLU A 372 -15.80 10.53 -9.16
C GLU A 372 -16.02 11.69 -8.16
N MET A 373 -15.49 11.58 -6.94
CA MET A 373 -15.52 12.67 -5.96
C MET A 373 -14.82 13.94 -6.47
N LEU A 374 -13.72 13.79 -7.24
CA LEU A 374 -13.03 14.92 -7.86
C LEU A 374 -13.89 15.74 -8.84
N GLN A 375 -14.89 15.13 -9.45
CA GLN A 375 -15.77 15.77 -10.43
C GLN A 375 -16.90 16.58 -9.79
N GLU A 376 -17.15 16.39 -8.50
CA GLU A 376 -18.25 17.04 -7.75
C GLU A 376 -17.92 18.46 -7.21
N GLY A 377 -16.75 19.01 -7.53
CA GLY A 377 -16.50 20.47 -7.40
C GLY A 377 -15.93 20.96 -6.07
N GLU A 378 -15.24 20.12 -5.29
CA GLU A 378 -14.59 20.52 -4.05
C GLU A 378 -13.41 21.49 -4.27
N SER A 379 -13.16 22.36 -3.27
CA SER A 379 -11.95 23.18 -3.27
C SER A 379 -10.68 22.30 -3.20
N PRO A 380 -9.53 22.75 -3.77
CA PRO A 380 -8.29 21.96 -3.72
C PRO A 380 -7.85 21.56 -2.31
N ARG A 381 -8.16 22.37 -1.30
CA ARG A 381 -7.84 22.10 0.11
C ARG A 381 -8.75 21.04 0.70
N GLU A 382 -10.05 21.15 0.52
CA GLU A 382 -11.03 20.14 0.96
C GLU A 382 -10.76 18.78 0.32
N PHE A 383 -10.50 18.78 -0.98
CA PHE A 383 -10.10 17.57 -1.69
C PHE A 383 -8.85 16.90 -1.07
N LEU A 384 -7.80 17.67 -0.76
CA LEU A 384 -6.58 17.13 -0.15
C LEU A 384 -6.87 16.52 1.22
N GLU A 385 -7.68 17.20 2.05
CA GLU A 385 -8.07 16.71 3.38
C GLU A 385 -8.93 15.44 3.26
N HIS A 386 -9.94 15.42 2.39
CA HIS A 386 -10.78 14.24 2.16
C HIS A 386 -9.98 13.06 1.62
N THR A 387 -9.09 13.29 0.67
CA THR A 387 -8.22 12.22 0.14
C THR A 387 -7.29 11.67 1.21
N LYS A 388 -6.70 12.53 2.04
CA LYS A 388 -5.89 12.09 3.18
C LYS A 388 -6.72 11.24 4.14
N LEU A 389 -7.94 11.66 4.48
CA LEU A 389 -8.82 10.86 5.34
C LEU A 389 -9.10 9.48 4.73
N GLU A 390 -9.42 9.39 3.46
CA GLU A 390 -9.66 8.13 2.75
C GLU A 390 -8.40 7.23 2.65
N LEU A 391 -7.20 7.82 2.55
CA LEU A 391 -5.94 7.08 2.48
C LEU A 391 -5.56 6.43 3.81
N PHE A 392 -5.82 7.10 4.96
CA PHE A 392 -5.26 6.70 6.26
C PHE A 392 -6.09 5.72 7.07
N HIS A 393 -7.33 5.38 6.69
CA HIS A 393 -8.21 4.64 7.57
C HIS A 393 -8.17 3.13 7.39
N ASP A 394 -7.77 2.42 8.46
CA ASP A 394 -8.24 1.07 8.73
C ASP A 394 -9.78 1.14 8.80
N GLN A 395 -10.48 0.28 8.08
CA GLN A 395 -11.94 0.32 8.08
C GLN A 395 -12.54 -0.45 9.25
N VAL A 396 -13.71 0.00 9.67
CA VAL A 396 -14.65 -0.73 10.47
C VAL A 396 -15.85 -1.15 9.62
N PHE A 397 -16.30 -2.36 9.80
CA PHE A 397 -17.46 -2.93 9.12
C PHE A 397 -18.63 -2.95 10.07
N CYS A 398 -19.68 -2.19 9.76
CA CYS A 398 -20.89 -2.12 10.54
C CYS A 398 -22.06 -2.66 9.74
N PHE A 399 -23.12 -3.11 10.43
CA PHE A 399 -24.28 -3.67 9.79
C PHE A 399 -25.50 -2.75 9.98
N THR A 400 -26.34 -2.65 8.94
CA THR A 400 -27.69 -2.12 9.12
C THR A 400 -28.56 -3.18 9.80
N PRO A 401 -29.70 -2.81 10.45
CA PRO A 401 -30.64 -3.79 11.02
C PRO A 401 -31.19 -4.81 9.99
N LYS A 402 -31.06 -4.49 8.69
CA LYS A 402 -31.42 -5.40 7.59
C LYS A 402 -30.24 -6.29 7.14
N GLY A 403 -29.14 -6.30 7.88
CA GLY A 403 -27.95 -7.11 7.58
C GLY A 403 -27.08 -6.60 6.45
N ARG A 404 -27.30 -5.39 5.91
CA ARG A 404 -26.42 -4.80 4.89
C ARG A 404 -25.12 -4.35 5.55
N LEU A 405 -23.99 -4.79 4.99
CA LEU A 405 -22.65 -4.38 5.42
C LEU A 405 -22.31 -2.97 4.90
N ILE A 406 -21.87 -2.10 5.80
CA ILE A 406 -21.37 -0.75 5.52
C ILE A 406 -19.93 -0.68 5.99
N ALA A 407 -19.02 -0.37 5.08
CA ALA A 407 -17.61 -0.17 5.39
C ALA A 407 -17.36 1.33 5.65
N LEU A 408 -16.74 1.66 6.77
CA LEU A 408 -16.46 3.03 7.19
C LEU A 408 -14.99 3.16 7.62
N PRO A 409 -14.39 4.35 7.57
CA PRO A 409 -13.10 4.60 8.18
C PRO A 409 -13.11 4.29 9.68
N ARG A 410 -12.00 3.84 10.22
CA ARG A 410 -11.87 3.67 11.67
C ARG A 410 -11.97 5.00 12.39
N GLY A 411 -12.72 5.04 13.50
CA GLY A 411 -13.07 6.27 14.19
C GLY A 411 -14.32 6.94 13.62
N ALA A 412 -14.97 6.33 12.61
CA ALA A 412 -16.27 6.78 12.12
C ALA A 412 -17.34 6.66 13.20
N THR A 413 -18.34 7.51 13.07
CA THR A 413 -19.45 7.65 14.00
C THR A 413 -20.78 7.26 13.36
N PRO A 414 -21.88 7.13 14.10
CA PRO A 414 -23.22 7.01 13.54
C PRO A 414 -23.60 8.09 12.54
N VAL A 415 -23.02 9.29 12.60
CA VAL A 415 -23.20 10.34 11.57
C VAL A 415 -22.63 9.85 10.24
N ASP A 416 -21.36 9.43 10.23
CA ASP A 416 -20.71 8.87 9.03
C ASP A 416 -21.48 7.66 8.46
N PHE A 417 -21.97 6.78 9.35
CA PHE A 417 -22.78 5.63 8.97
C PHE A 417 -24.09 6.05 8.30
N ALA A 418 -24.78 7.07 8.84
CA ALA A 418 -26.05 7.55 8.30
C ALA A 418 -25.89 8.06 6.87
N TYR A 419 -24.87 8.88 6.62
CA TYR A 419 -24.56 9.40 5.27
C TYR A 419 -24.04 8.30 4.32
N ALA A 420 -23.31 7.31 4.83
CA ALA A 420 -22.87 6.16 4.03
C ALA A 420 -24.05 5.27 3.58
N VAL A 421 -25.13 5.23 4.34
CA VAL A 421 -26.38 4.55 3.96
C VAL A 421 -27.11 5.34 2.87
N HIS A 422 -27.42 6.61 3.13
CA HIS A 422 -28.04 7.55 2.19
C HIS A 422 -28.00 8.98 2.77
N THR A 423 -27.86 9.99 1.90
CA THR A 423 -27.84 11.40 2.31
C THR A 423 -29.08 11.80 3.12
N ASP A 424 -30.28 11.37 2.72
CA ASP A 424 -31.51 11.65 3.48
C ASP A 424 -31.53 11.01 4.86
N VAL A 425 -30.84 9.87 5.06
CA VAL A 425 -30.70 9.25 6.38
C VAL A 425 -29.79 10.11 7.25
N GLY A 426 -28.70 10.63 6.69
CA GLY A 426 -27.78 11.55 7.36
C GLY A 426 -28.48 12.86 7.76
N ASN A 427 -29.15 13.50 6.80
CA ASN A 427 -29.83 14.78 7.01
C ASN A 427 -30.94 14.73 8.06
N THR A 428 -31.55 13.57 8.27
CA THR A 428 -32.68 13.38 9.20
C THR A 428 -32.28 12.65 10.49
N ALA A 429 -30.99 12.39 10.71
CA ALA A 429 -30.50 11.68 11.88
C ALA A 429 -30.62 12.53 13.16
N VAL A 430 -31.27 11.99 14.19
CA VAL A 430 -31.43 12.63 15.53
C VAL A 430 -30.86 11.77 16.63
N GLY A 431 -30.54 10.52 16.38
CA GLY A 431 -29.99 9.59 17.34
C GLY A 431 -29.54 8.30 16.67
N ALA A 432 -28.90 7.45 17.44
CA ALA A 432 -28.50 6.13 16.98
C ALA A 432 -28.71 5.06 18.05
N LYS A 433 -28.88 3.81 17.61
CA LYS A 433 -28.73 2.64 18.46
C LYS A 433 -27.57 1.81 17.91
N ILE A 434 -26.67 1.43 18.78
CA ILE A 434 -25.57 0.53 18.48
C ILE A 434 -25.83 -0.78 19.23
N ASN A 435 -25.93 -1.89 18.50
CA ASN A 435 -26.24 -3.21 19.06
C ASN A 435 -27.53 -3.20 19.92
N GLY A 436 -28.56 -2.50 19.43
CA GLY A 436 -29.85 -2.37 20.11
C GLY A 436 -29.89 -1.37 21.29
N ARG A 437 -28.78 -0.72 21.66
CA ARG A 437 -28.69 0.26 22.74
C ARG A 437 -28.57 1.67 22.22
N ILE A 438 -29.29 2.62 22.83
CA ILE A 438 -29.18 4.04 22.48
C ILE A 438 -27.74 4.50 22.72
N ALA A 439 -27.16 5.15 21.72
CA ALA A 439 -25.81 5.69 21.72
C ALA A 439 -25.79 7.12 21.14
N PRO A 440 -24.88 7.99 21.62
CA PRO A 440 -24.65 9.29 21.02
C PRO A 440 -24.24 9.16 19.56
N LEU A 441 -24.67 10.12 18.71
CA LEU A 441 -24.33 10.16 17.28
C LEU A 441 -22.82 10.31 17.02
N LEU A 442 -22.06 10.74 18.00
CA LEU A 442 -20.61 10.93 17.93
C LEU A 442 -19.81 9.78 18.59
N SER A 443 -20.48 8.67 18.95
CA SER A 443 -19.80 7.48 19.47
C SER A 443 -18.95 6.83 18.37
N GLU A 444 -17.72 6.42 18.70
CA GLU A 444 -16.87 5.68 17.75
C GLU A 444 -17.44 4.28 17.51
N LEU A 445 -17.66 3.94 16.23
CA LEU A 445 -18.15 2.62 15.81
C LEU A 445 -17.04 1.58 15.85
N GLN A 446 -17.40 0.37 16.23
CA GLN A 446 -16.51 -0.79 16.29
C GLN A 446 -16.87 -1.81 15.20
N ASN A 447 -15.89 -2.64 14.87
CA ASN A 447 -16.06 -3.68 13.86
C ASN A 447 -17.11 -4.70 14.33
N GLY A 448 -18.13 -4.92 13.50
CA GLY A 448 -19.24 -5.83 13.81
C GLY A 448 -20.47 -5.15 14.44
N ASP A 449 -20.42 -3.83 14.70
CA ASP A 449 -21.59 -3.13 15.26
C ASP A 449 -22.78 -3.14 14.30
N GLU A 450 -23.97 -3.44 14.84
CA GLU A 450 -25.25 -3.18 14.20
C GLU A 450 -25.71 -1.76 14.55
N VAL A 451 -25.90 -0.93 13.53
CA VAL A 451 -26.22 0.49 13.70
C VAL A 451 -27.59 0.81 13.11
N GLU A 452 -28.51 1.25 13.97
CA GLU A 452 -29.84 1.77 13.62
C GLU A 452 -29.85 3.29 13.80
N ILE A 453 -30.16 4.04 12.73
CA ILE A 453 -30.27 5.51 12.79
C ILE A 453 -31.72 5.90 13.12
N VAL A 454 -31.89 6.64 14.18
CA VAL A 454 -33.18 7.26 14.57
C VAL A 454 -33.33 8.56 13.78
N ARG A 455 -34.45 8.74 13.10
CA ARG A 455 -34.70 9.84 12.16
C ARG A 455 -35.87 10.72 12.60
N ALA A 456 -35.78 12.03 12.27
CA ALA A 456 -36.87 13.00 12.42
C ALA A 456 -36.93 13.92 11.19
N GLU A 457 -38.10 14.03 10.55
CA GLU A 457 -38.27 14.75 9.26
C GLU A 457 -38.02 16.26 9.34
N ALA A 458 -38.10 16.85 10.52
CA ALA A 458 -37.94 18.32 10.73
C ALA A 458 -36.50 18.73 11.12
N GLN A 459 -35.54 17.81 11.08
CA GLN A 459 -34.17 18.05 11.53
C GLN A 459 -33.29 18.55 10.36
N THR A 460 -32.44 19.54 10.65
CA THR A 460 -31.31 19.92 9.79
C THR A 460 -30.01 19.58 10.52
N PRO A 461 -28.98 19.06 9.81
CA PRO A 461 -27.71 18.71 10.41
C PRO A 461 -27.08 19.95 11.09
N PRO A 462 -26.59 19.83 12.32
CA PRO A 462 -25.82 20.91 12.94
C PRO A 462 -24.50 21.16 12.22
N ALA A 463 -24.12 22.41 11.99
CA ALA A 463 -22.84 22.75 11.36
C ALA A 463 -21.61 22.16 12.09
N ALA A 464 -21.73 21.87 13.37
CA ALA A 464 -20.67 21.21 14.16
C ALA A 464 -20.32 19.78 13.65
N TRP A 465 -21.21 19.11 12.93
CA TRP A 465 -20.94 17.77 12.39
C TRP A 465 -19.89 17.79 11.29
N GLU A 466 -19.80 18.87 10.50
CA GLU A 466 -18.77 19.04 9.47
C GLU A 466 -17.35 18.89 10.01
N ALA A 467 -17.09 19.43 11.21
CA ALA A 467 -15.78 19.33 11.88
C ALA A 467 -15.51 17.93 12.51
N LEU A 468 -16.55 17.13 12.71
CA LEU A 468 -16.50 15.85 13.43
C LEU A 468 -16.63 14.63 12.49
N ALA A 469 -17.14 14.83 11.29
CA ALA A 469 -17.26 13.79 10.27
C ALA A 469 -15.91 13.20 9.88
N ARG A 470 -15.88 11.90 9.66
CA ARG A 470 -14.70 11.12 9.24
C ARG A 470 -14.78 10.67 7.79
N THR A 471 -15.88 10.99 7.09
CA THR A 471 -16.08 10.68 5.68
C THR A 471 -16.44 11.94 4.91
N GLY A 472 -16.01 12.04 3.64
CA GLY A 472 -16.37 13.15 2.77
C GLY A 472 -17.84 13.19 2.36
N LYS A 473 -18.64 12.20 2.74
CA LYS A 473 -20.10 12.18 2.52
C LYS A 473 -20.91 12.75 3.68
N ALA A 474 -20.32 12.79 4.85
CA ALA A 474 -20.93 13.33 6.06
C ALA A 474 -20.55 14.79 6.27
#